data_c03baf3c3342acdd2db5ec7a7d1f1333
#
_entry.id   c03baf3c3342acdd2db5ec7a7d1f1333
#
_cell.length_a   1.000
_cell.length_b   1.000
_cell.length_c   1.000
_cell.angle_alpha   90.00
_cell.angle_beta   90.00
_cell.angle_gamma   90.00
#
_symmetry.space_group_name_H-M   'P 1'
#
loop_
_entity.id
_entity.type
_entity.pdbx_description
1 polymer ?
#
loop_
_entity_poly.entity_id
_entity_poly.type
_entity_poly.pdbx_seq_one_letter_code
_entity_poly.pdbx_strand_id
1 'polypeptide(L)'
;YCNSDISTKNIKEADIIWIFTPWLWKNIKKRYLKKQKVLCSIYHIDFEKFTPEEKKEFYNRDYYVDTYHVISNKTKNQLMQLTNKKIVSIPFWVNQNIWYSIEDTNLMRSKYNLKEEKFLIGSFQRDTEGSDLKSPKLIKGPDRFIKIVKHYYKSNKNVEVILTGKRRQYVIKELDNAGIPYHYFE
;
A
#
# COMPACT_ATOMS: atom_id res chain seq x y z
N TYR A 1 -3.82 1.68 16.45
CA TYR A 1 -4.94 0.73 16.41
C TYR A 1 -5.11 -0.01 17.74
N CYS A 2 -5.08 0.69 18.84
CA CYS A 2 -5.53 0.10 20.11
C CYS A 2 -6.89 0.74 20.40
N ASN A 3 -7.95 0.13 19.92
CA ASN A 3 -9.27 0.40 20.45
C ASN A 3 -9.31 -0.32 21.80
N SER A 4 -9.42 0.43 22.88
CA SER A 4 -9.25 -0.06 24.25
C SER A 4 -10.15 -1.25 24.60
N ASP A 5 -11.33 -1.33 23.96
CA ASP A 5 -12.37 -2.27 24.35
C ASP A 5 -12.28 -3.64 23.68
N ILE A 6 -11.53 -3.76 22.56
CA ILE A 6 -11.41 -5.00 21.79
C ILE A 6 -9.98 -5.44 21.54
N SER A 7 -8.97 -4.69 22.03
CA SER A 7 -7.57 -5.03 21.84
C SER A 7 -6.78 -5.00 23.15
N THR A 8 -5.88 -5.94 23.31
CA THR A 8 -4.93 -5.98 24.43
C THR A 8 -3.48 -5.98 23.93
N LYS A 9 -2.59 -5.39 24.73
CA LYS A 9 -1.14 -5.48 24.53
C LYS A 9 -0.56 -6.76 25.13
N ASN A 10 -1.33 -7.47 25.95
CA ASN A 10 -0.89 -8.70 26.61
C ASN A 10 -1.39 -9.94 25.85
N ILE A 11 -0.50 -10.55 25.10
CA ILE A 11 -0.83 -11.76 24.31
C ILE A 11 -1.41 -12.91 25.14
N LYS A 12 -1.16 -12.97 26.45
CA LYS A 12 -1.72 -14.03 27.32
C LYS A 12 -3.22 -13.87 27.52
N GLU A 13 -3.74 -12.66 27.41
CA GLU A 13 -5.13 -12.30 27.64
C GLU A 13 -5.94 -12.24 26.33
N ALA A 14 -5.27 -12.37 25.19
CA ALA A 14 -5.91 -12.31 23.90
C ALA A 14 -6.65 -13.61 23.58
N ASP A 15 -7.89 -13.53 23.14
CA ASP A 15 -8.64 -14.66 22.57
C ASP A 15 -8.21 -14.96 21.15
N ILE A 16 -7.83 -13.91 20.40
CA ILE A 16 -7.43 -13.98 19.00
C ILE A 16 -6.08 -13.27 18.82
N ILE A 17 -5.16 -13.93 18.16
CA ILE A 17 -3.91 -13.33 17.67
C ILE A 17 -4.11 -12.95 16.20
N TRP A 18 -4.07 -11.65 15.90
CA TRP A 18 -4.14 -11.20 14.53
C TRP A 18 -2.75 -10.86 13.98
N ILE A 19 -2.27 -11.66 13.04
CA ILE A 19 -1.00 -11.47 12.36
C ILE A 19 -1.22 -10.64 11.11
N PHE A 20 -1.02 -9.31 11.21
CA PHE A 20 -1.17 -8.38 10.08
C PHE A 20 -0.14 -8.59 8.99
N THR A 21 1.06 -9.02 9.36
CA THR A 21 2.21 -9.16 8.47
C THR A 21 2.73 -10.59 8.56
N PRO A 22 2.58 -11.41 7.50
CA PRO A 22 2.79 -12.85 7.58
C PRO A 22 4.12 -13.27 8.20
N TRP A 23 5.22 -12.59 7.90
CA TRP A 23 6.56 -12.95 8.42
C TRP A 23 6.74 -12.71 9.91
N LEU A 24 5.89 -11.91 10.56
CA LEU A 24 5.96 -11.64 12.01
C LEU A 24 5.52 -12.81 12.89
N TRP A 25 4.91 -13.86 12.33
CA TRP A 25 4.50 -15.02 13.08
C TRP A 25 5.65 -15.66 13.86
N LYS A 26 6.88 -15.60 13.34
CA LYS A 26 8.09 -16.13 13.97
C LYS A 26 8.44 -15.46 15.31
N ASN A 27 8.01 -14.22 15.48
CA ASN A 27 8.26 -13.44 16.70
C ASN A 27 7.30 -13.83 17.83
N ILE A 28 6.27 -14.63 17.53
CA ILE A 28 5.28 -15.06 18.49
C ILE A 28 5.68 -16.43 19.05
N LYS A 29 5.73 -16.55 20.36
CA LYS A 29 6.04 -17.84 21.00
C LYS A 29 4.99 -18.89 20.60
N LYS A 30 5.42 -20.02 20.08
CA LYS A 30 4.57 -21.11 19.55
C LYS A 30 3.47 -21.56 20.52
N ARG A 31 3.71 -21.49 21.84
CA ARG A 31 2.71 -21.84 22.86
C ARG A 31 1.45 -20.98 22.78
N TYR A 32 1.57 -19.71 22.39
CA TYR A 32 0.42 -18.81 22.21
C TYR A 32 -0.32 -19.10 20.90
N LEU A 33 0.42 -19.35 19.82
CA LEU A 33 -0.16 -19.74 18.53
C LEU A 33 -0.92 -21.08 18.60
N LYS A 34 -0.57 -21.96 19.56
CA LYS A 34 -1.29 -23.23 19.79
C LYS A 34 -2.51 -23.07 20.70
N LYS A 35 -2.53 -22.03 21.53
CA LYS A 35 -3.56 -21.84 22.56
C LYS A 35 -4.70 -20.95 22.06
N GLN A 36 -4.35 -19.83 21.41
CA GLN A 36 -5.32 -18.84 20.95
C GLN A 36 -5.72 -19.08 19.50
N LYS A 37 -6.86 -18.52 19.10
CA LYS A 37 -7.25 -18.46 17.68
C LYS A 37 -6.31 -17.55 16.92
N VAL A 38 -5.87 -17.97 15.72
CA VAL A 38 -4.92 -17.22 14.90
C VAL A 38 -5.56 -16.79 13.60
N LEU A 39 -5.67 -15.48 13.40
CA LEU A 39 -6.05 -14.83 12.17
C LEU A 39 -4.79 -14.29 11.49
N CYS A 40 -4.56 -14.60 10.21
CA CYS A 40 -3.40 -14.10 9.47
C CYS A 40 -3.83 -13.36 8.19
N SER A 41 -3.38 -12.12 8.01
CA SER A 41 -3.64 -11.36 6.80
C SER A 41 -2.64 -11.67 5.70
N ILE A 42 -3.15 -11.92 4.50
CA ILE A 42 -2.37 -12.06 3.27
C ILE A 42 -2.85 -11.01 2.26
N TYR A 43 -1.98 -10.10 1.90
CA TYR A 43 -2.32 -8.98 1.01
C TYR A 43 -2.10 -9.29 -0.47
N HIS A 44 -1.07 -10.08 -0.77
CA HIS A 44 -0.76 -10.57 -2.11
C HIS A 44 0.10 -11.83 -2.04
N ILE A 45 0.04 -12.64 -3.09
CA ILE A 45 0.91 -13.78 -3.32
C ILE A 45 1.49 -13.59 -4.72
N ASP A 46 2.82 -13.69 -4.82
CA ASP A 46 3.54 -13.64 -6.09
C ASP A 46 4.12 -15.03 -6.36
N PHE A 47 3.38 -15.84 -7.12
CA PHE A 47 3.82 -17.22 -7.41
C PHE A 47 5.09 -17.30 -8.22
N GLU A 48 5.42 -16.26 -9.02
CA GLU A 48 6.65 -16.21 -9.79
C GLU A 48 7.88 -16.08 -8.88
N LYS A 49 7.69 -15.52 -7.68
CA LYS A 49 8.74 -15.35 -6.67
C LYS A 49 8.60 -16.33 -5.49
N PHE A 50 7.65 -17.25 -5.55
CA PHE A 50 7.35 -18.16 -4.46
C PHE A 50 8.35 -19.33 -4.43
N THR A 51 9.50 -19.08 -3.82
CA THR A 51 10.58 -20.05 -3.71
C THR A 51 10.21 -21.27 -2.86
N PRO A 52 10.92 -22.39 -2.94
CA PRO A 52 10.73 -23.53 -2.06
C PRO A 52 10.80 -23.17 -0.57
N GLU A 53 11.69 -22.23 -0.20
CA GLU A 53 11.86 -21.73 1.18
C GLU A 53 10.64 -20.94 1.63
N GLU A 54 10.10 -20.04 0.78
CA GLU A 54 8.89 -19.28 1.06
C GLU A 54 7.67 -20.20 1.18
N LYS A 55 7.59 -21.23 0.34
CA LYS A 55 6.56 -22.26 0.40
C LYS A 55 6.64 -23.06 1.72
N LYS A 56 7.85 -23.46 2.11
CA LYS A 56 8.08 -24.13 3.40
C LYS A 56 7.70 -23.22 4.57
N GLU A 57 8.04 -21.95 4.50
CA GLU A 57 7.66 -20.97 5.53
C GLU A 57 6.14 -20.78 5.59
N PHE A 58 5.48 -20.72 4.45
CA PHE A 58 4.02 -20.65 4.39
C PHE A 58 3.38 -21.81 5.15
N TYR A 59 3.77 -23.06 4.87
CA TYR A 59 3.19 -24.24 5.52
C TYR A 59 3.53 -24.32 7.01
N ASN A 60 4.71 -23.89 7.42
CA ASN A 60 5.08 -23.81 8.83
C ASN A 60 4.18 -22.84 9.61
N ARG A 61 3.79 -21.72 8.99
CA ARG A 61 2.84 -20.76 9.56
C ARG A 61 1.41 -21.31 9.49
N ASP A 62 1.02 -21.89 8.35
CA ASP A 62 -0.32 -22.43 8.09
C ASP A 62 -0.74 -23.45 9.17
N TYR A 63 0.20 -24.20 9.70
CA TYR A 63 -0.04 -25.11 10.81
C TYR A 63 -0.70 -24.44 12.03
N TYR A 64 -0.39 -23.17 12.28
CA TYR A 64 -0.91 -22.43 13.44
C TYR A 64 -2.12 -21.53 13.09
N VAL A 65 -2.37 -21.25 11.83
CA VAL A 65 -3.43 -20.33 11.41
C VAL A 65 -4.79 -21.06 11.41
N ASP A 66 -5.80 -20.45 12.01
CA ASP A 66 -7.18 -20.92 11.94
C ASP A 66 -7.95 -20.30 10.78
N THR A 67 -7.68 -19.02 10.51
CA THR A 67 -8.39 -18.26 9.48
C THR A 67 -7.45 -17.29 8.80
N TYR A 68 -7.55 -17.19 7.49
CA TYR A 68 -6.87 -16.17 6.71
C TYR A 68 -7.80 -15.01 6.39
N HIS A 69 -7.26 -13.80 6.43
CA HIS A 69 -7.88 -12.60 5.91
C HIS A 69 -7.20 -12.19 4.62
N VAL A 70 -7.97 -11.86 3.61
CA VAL A 70 -7.50 -11.36 2.31
C VAL A 70 -8.28 -10.12 1.89
N ILE A 71 -7.66 -9.27 1.07
CA ILE A 71 -8.23 -7.98 0.65
C ILE A 71 -8.78 -8.00 -0.78
N SER A 72 -8.56 -9.09 -1.54
CA SER A 72 -8.97 -9.20 -2.93
C SER A 72 -9.33 -10.62 -3.32
N ASN A 73 -10.20 -10.77 -4.31
CA ASN A 73 -10.56 -12.07 -4.88
C ASN A 73 -9.35 -12.75 -5.54
N LYS A 74 -8.43 -11.98 -6.15
CA LYS A 74 -7.19 -12.53 -6.71
C LYS A 74 -6.39 -13.25 -5.63
N THR A 75 -6.12 -12.59 -4.51
CA THR A 75 -5.37 -13.19 -3.39
C THR A 75 -6.12 -14.36 -2.77
N LYS A 76 -7.46 -14.29 -2.66
CA LYS A 76 -8.29 -15.39 -2.21
C LYS A 76 -8.10 -16.64 -3.08
N ASN A 77 -8.23 -16.50 -4.39
CA ASN A 77 -8.08 -17.61 -5.33
C ASN A 77 -6.68 -18.21 -5.33
N GLN A 78 -5.65 -17.39 -5.15
CA GLN A 78 -4.27 -17.85 -5.01
C GLN A 78 -4.08 -18.63 -3.69
N LEU A 79 -4.64 -18.12 -2.60
CA LEU A 79 -4.50 -18.74 -1.28
C LEU A 79 -5.23 -20.09 -1.19
N MET A 80 -6.39 -20.23 -1.86
CA MET A 80 -7.15 -21.49 -1.96
C MET A 80 -6.33 -22.64 -2.60
N GLN A 81 -5.29 -22.32 -3.38
CA GLN A 81 -4.38 -23.31 -3.95
C GLN A 81 -3.31 -23.80 -2.95
N LEU A 82 -3.15 -23.10 -1.84
CA LEU A 82 -2.09 -23.37 -0.84
C LEU A 82 -2.61 -23.96 0.47
N THR A 83 -3.90 -23.74 0.79
CA THR A 83 -4.48 -24.16 2.07
C THR A 83 -5.97 -24.41 1.97
N ASN A 84 -6.46 -25.31 2.82
CA ASN A 84 -7.90 -25.59 3.03
C ASN A 84 -8.47 -24.81 4.23
N LYS A 85 -7.71 -23.90 4.83
CA LYS A 85 -8.15 -23.11 5.98
C LYS A 85 -9.27 -22.13 5.55
N LYS A 86 -10.07 -21.71 6.52
CA LYS A 86 -11.09 -20.68 6.30
C LYS A 86 -10.45 -19.39 5.78
N ILE A 87 -11.03 -18.81 4.73
CA ILE A 87 -10.56 -17.54 4.16
C ILE A 87 -11.71 -16.53 4.20
N VAL A 88 -11.46 -15.39 4.83
CA VAL A 88 -12.39 -14.27 4.91
C VAL A 88 -11.88 -13.14 4.01
N SER A 89 -12.71 -12.67 3.12
CA SER A 89 -12.38 -11.55 2.23
C SER A 89 -13.00 -10.27 2.78
N ILE A 90 -12.14 -9.36 3.25
CA ILE A 90 -12.54 -8.03 3.72
C ILE A 90 -11.61 -7.03 3.03
N PRO A 91 -12.14 -6.08 2.24
CA PRO A 91 -11.32 -5.09 1.54
C PRO A 91 -10.63 -4.16 2.53
N PHE A 92 -9.65 -3.39 2.06
CA PHE A 92 -9.04 -2.35 2.86
C PHE A 92 -10.10 -1.35 3.33
N TRP A 93 -10.02 -1.03 4.59
CA TRP A 93 -10.84 0.00 5.18
C TRP A 93 -10.15 1.37 5.07
N VAL A 94 -10.95 2.37 4.78
CA VAL A 94 -10.52 3.77 4.73
C VAL A 94 -11.17 4.51 5.91
N ASN A 95 -10.36 5.20 6.69
CA ASN A 95 -10.87 6.03 7.77
C ASN A 95 -11.54 7.28 7.20
N GLN A 96 -12.87 7.28 7.18
CA GLN A 96 -13.68 8.37 6.63
C GLN A 96 -13.56 9.68 7.41
N ASN A 97 -13.11 9.65 8.66
CA ASN A 97 -12.82 10.88 9.44
C ASN A 97 -11.54 11.57 8.94
N ILE A 98 -10.68 10.88 8.20
CA ILE A 98 -9.45 11.42 7.63
C ILE A 98 -9.60 11.59 6.12
N TRP A 99 -10.25 10.63 5.45
CA TRP A 99 -10.42 10.58 4.00
C TRP A 99 -11.91 10.76 3.68
N TYR A 100 -12.31 11.98 3.43
CA TYR A 100 -13.68 12.34 3.10
C TYR A 100 -13.71 13.18 1.82
N SER A 101 -14.89 13.23 1.19
CA SER A 101 -15.10 14.09 0.03
C SER A 101 -15.10 15.56 0.46
N ILE A 102 -14.38 16.39 -0.28
CA ILE A 102 -14.36 17.84 -0.08
C ILE A 102 -15.28 18.45 -1.11
N GLU A 103 -16.32 19.14 -0.66
CA GLU A 103 -17.31 19.78 -1.53
C GLU A 103 -16.74 21.04 -2.20
N ASP A 104 -16.08 21.90 -1.41
CA ASP A 104 -15.43 23.11 -1.94
C ASP A 104 -13.98 22.83 -2.34
N THR A 105 -13.81 22.45 -3.60
CA THR A 105 -12.48 22.19 -4.17
C THR A 105 -11.69 23.50 -4.40
N ASN A 106 -12.35 24.64 -4.59
CA ASN A 106 -11.69 25.93 -4.82
C ASN A 106 -11.05 26.45 -3.53
N LEU A 107 -11.71 26.29 -2.40
CA LEU A 107 -11.13 26.60 -1.09
C LEU A 107 -9.84 25.78 -0.86
N MET A 108 -9.84 24.50 -1.23
CA MET A 108 -8.65 23.67 -1.09
C MET A 108 -7.54 24.08 -2.08
N ARG A 109 -7.89 24.43 -3.32
CA ARG A 109 -6.91 24.94 -4.27
C ARG A 109 -6.27 26.23 -3.76
N SER A 110 -7.05 27.17 -3.29
CA SER A 110 -6.56 28.42 -2.68
C SER A 110 -5.63 28.18 -1.50
N LYS A 111 -6.02 27.28 -0.59
CA LYS A 111 -5.19 26.88 0.57
C LYS A 111 -3.80 26.39 0.20
N TYR A 112 -3.65 25.72 -0.93
CA TYR A 112 -2.38 25.17 -1.41
C TYR A 112 -1.76 25.98 -2.55
N ASN A 113 -2.25 27.21 -2.81
CA ASN A 113 -1.79 28.08 -3.88
C ASN A 113 -1.85 27.42 -5.27
N LEU A 114 -2.88 26.62 -5.51
CA LEU A 114 -3.13 25.96 -6.78
C LEU A 114 -4.13 26.80 -7.58
N LYS A 115 -3.80 27.11 -8.82
CA LYS A 115 -4.65 27.93 -9.70
C LYS A 115 -5.91 27.18 -10.10
N GLU A 116 -7.06 27.86 -10.06
CA GLU A 116 -8.36 27.24 -10.37
C GLU A 116 -8.46 26.78 -11.83
N GLU A 117 -7.92 27.56 -12.75
CA GLU A 117 -7.94 27.29 -14.18
C GLU A 117 -7.01 26.15 -14.61
N LYS A 118 -6.10 25.69 -13.76
CA LYS A 118 -5.14 24.65 -14.11
C LYS A 118 -5.74 23.25 -14.00
N PHE A 119 -5.44 22.42 -14.98
CA PHE A 119 -5.69 20.98 -14.89
C PHE A 119 -4.59 20.32 -14.09
N LEU A 120 -4.94 19.70 -12.96
CA LEU A 120 -3.99 19.11 -12.03
C LEU A 120 -3.88 17.60 -12.24
N ILE A 121 -2.66 17.12 -12.42
CA ILE A 121 -2.36 15.66 -12.50
C ILE A 121 -1.59 15.25 -11.27
N GLY A 122 -2.18 14.38 -10.43
CA GLY A 122 -1.59 13.95 -9.17
C GLY A 122 -0.76 12.66 -9.27
N SER A 123 0.36 12.60 -8.54
CA SER A 123 1.10 11.36 -8.30
C SER A 123 1.51 11.28 -6.83
N PHE A 124 0.98 10.28 -6.12
CA PHE A 124 1.01 10.18 -4.65
C PHE A 124 1.84 9.01 -4.11
N GLN A 125 2.67 8.40 -4.94
CA GLN A 125 3.47 7.23 -4.57
C GLN A 125 4.96 7.50 -4.75
N ARG A 126 5.80 6.89 -3.91
CA ARG A 126 7.25 6.96 -4.09
C ARG A 126 7.66 6.45 -5.48
N ASP A 127 8.58 7.12 -6.12
CA ASP A 127 9.03 6.83 -7.48
C ASP A 127 10.47 6.31 -7.58
N THR A 128 11.23 6.35 -6.48
CA THR A 128 12.60 5.83 -6.43
C THR A 128 12.74 4.64 -5.49
N GLU A 129 13.72 3.80 -5.77
CA GLU A 129 14.17 2.68 -4.94
C GLU A 129 15.67 2.80 -4.63
N GLY A 130 16.17 1.89 -3.78
CA GLY A 130 17.56 1.96 -3.34
C GLY A 130 17.84 3.09 -2.34
N SER A 131 19.06 3.18 -1.87
CA SER A 131 19.54 4.23 -0.96
C SER A 131 20.01 5.49 -1.69
N ASP A 132 20.36 5.36 -2.97
CA ASP A 132 20.83 6.46 -3.83
C ASP A 132 19.72 7.43 -4.27
N LEU A 133 18.46 7.04 -4.13
CA LEU A 133 17.27 7.79 -4.53
C LEU A 133 17.24 8.22 -6.01
N LYS A 134 17.99 7.53 -6.88
CA LYS A 134 18.11 7.84 -8.32
C LYS A 134 17.36 6.85 -9.18
N SER A 135 17.45 5.56 -8.83
CA SER A 135 16.85 4.48 -9.62
C SER A 135 15.33 4.54 -9.55
N PRO A 136 14.62 4.55 -10.70
CA PRO A 136 13.17 4.58 -10.71
C PRO A 136 12.59 3.25 -10.22
N LYS A 137 11.56 3.34 -9.38
CA LYS A 137 10.79 2.17 -8.93
C LYS A 137 9.77 1.77 -9.99
N LEU A 138 10.21 1.10 -11.05
CA LEU A 138 9.40 0.81 -12.25
C LEU A 138 8.09 0.07 -11.97
N ILE A 139 8.04 -0.78 -10.95
CA ILE A 139 6.79 -1.46 -10.54
C ILE A 139 5.67 -0.49 -10.11
N LYS A 140 6.02 0.77 -9.79
CA LYS A 140 5.07 1.84 -9.49
C LYS A 140 4.74 2.72 -10.70
N GLY A 141 5.38 2.47 -11.84
CA GLY A 141 5.13 3.15 -13.11
C GLY A 141 5.50 4.63 -13.18
N PRO A 142 6.57 5.13 -12.51
CA PRO A 142 6.95 6.54 -12.60
C PRO A 142 7.37 6.93 -14.01
N ASP A 143 7.96 6.03 -14.76
CA ASP A 143 8.33 6.18 -16.17
C ASP A 143 7.08 6.35 -17.05
N ARG A 144 6.05 5.55 -16.82
CA ARG A 144 4.75 5.66 -17.53
C ARG A 144 4.05 6.95 -17.20
N PHE A 145 4.05 7.34 -15.91
CA PHE A 145 3.49 8.60 -15.46
C PHE A 145 4.15 9.78 -16.21
N ILE A 146 5.48 9.84 -16.22
CA ILE A 146 6.21 10.90 -16.91
C ILE A 146 5.95 10.90 -18.42
N LYS A 147 5.89 9.72 -19.05
CA LYS A 147 5.56 9.61 -20.49
C LYS A 147 4.19 10.22 -20.81
N ILE A 148 3.18 9.91 -19.99
CA ILE A 148 1.80 10.43 -20.14
C ILE A 148 1.80 11.96 -19.95
N VAL A 149 2.40 12.44 -18.87
CA VAL A 149 2.43 13.88 -18.55
C VAL A 149 3.15 14.67 -19.64
N LYS A 150 4.34 14.20 -20.08
CA LYS A 150 5.09 14.85 -21.18
C LYS A 150 4.29 14.87 -22.48
N HIS A 151 3.58 13.78 -22.79
CA HIS A 151 2.73 13.71 -23.99
C HIS A 151 1.59 14.73 -23.91
N TYR A 152 0.87 14.76 -22.81
CA TYR A 152 -0.26 15.66 -22.61
C TYR A 152 0.18 17.14 -22.58
N TYR A 153 1.31 17.46 -21.93
CA TYR A 153 1.84 18.82 -21.83
C TYR A 153 2.31 19.41 -23.18
N LYS A 154 2.58 18.57 -24.18
CA LYS A 154 2.90 19.05 -25.54
C LYS A 154 1.72 19.77 -26.18
N SER A 155 0.53 19.24 -26.04
CA SER A 155 -0.70 19.77 -26.63
C SER A 155 -1.45 20.75 -25.72
N ASN A 156 -1.28 20.61 -24.39
CA ASN A 156 -1.99 21.42 -23.43
C ASN A 156 -1.04 21.94 -22.34
N LYS A 157 -0.73 23.23 -22.41
CA LYS A 157 0.12 23.92 -21.42
C LYS A 157 -0.63 24.32 -20.15
N ASN A 158 -1.95 24.10 -20.10
CA ASN A 158 -2.76 24.39 -18.92
C ASN A 158 -2.76 23.24 -17.90
N VAL A 159 -1.60 22.58 -17.70
CA VAL A 159 -1.40 21.45 -16.80
C VAL A 159 -0.34 21.80 -15.77
N GLU A 160 -0.59 21.39 -14.53
CA GLU A 160 0.40 21.35 -13.45
C GLU A 160 0.36 19.98 -12.77
N VAL A 161 1.51 19.53 -12.27
CA VAL A 161 1.62 18.24 -11.59
C VAL A 161 1.63 18.44 -10.08
N ILE A 162 0.88 17.61 -9.36
CA ILE A 162 0.93 17.55 -7.90
C ILE A 162 1.65 16.27 -7.47
N LEU A 163 2.70 16.44 -6.69
CA LEU A 163 3.48 15.38 -6.09
C LEU A 163 3.33 15.45 -4.57
N THR A 164 3.07 14.30 -3.93
CA THR A 164 3.08 14.21 -2.47
C THR A 164 3.94 13.07 -1.99
N GLY A 165 4.37 13.15 -0.73
CA GLY A 165 5.12 12.10 -0.04
C GLY A 165 6.60 12.03 -0.43
N LYS A 166 7.32 11.18 0.28
CA LYS A 166 8.78 11.06 0.16
C LYS A 166 9.23 10.28 -1.07
N ARG A 167 10.51 10.49 -1.46
CA ARG A 167 11.20 9.74 -2.52
C ARG A 167 10.58 10.00 -3.90
N ARG A 168 10.54 11.30 -4.28
CA ARG A 168 9.99 11.82 -5.54
C ARG A 168 11.05 12.27 -6.54
N GLN A 169 12.32 11.92 -6.31
CA GLN A 169 13.49 12.49 -7.02
C GLN A 169 13.50 12.17 -8.51
N TYR A 170 13.03 10.97 -8.91
CA TYR A 170 12.99 10.59 -10.32
C TYR A 170 11.97 11.46 -11.09
N VAL A 171 10.73 11.54 -10.58
CA VAL A 171 9.68 12.31 -11.26
C VAL A 171 10.02 13.80 -11.26
N ILE A 172 10.51 14.36 -10.16
CA ILE A 172 10.94 15.76 -10.07
C ILE A 172 11.98 16.06 -11.14
N LYS A 173 13.07 15.28 -11.22
CA LYS A 173 14.11 15.44 -12.22
C LYS A 173 13.57 15.43 -13.65
N GLU A 174 12.65 14.52 -13.95
CA GLU A 174 12.07 14.38 -15.28
C GLU A 174 11.13 15.53 -15.66
N LEU A 175 10.42 16.10 -14.66
CA LEU A 175 9.58 17.30 -14.85
C LEU A 175 10.43 18.55 -15.07
N ASP A 176 11.50 18.75 -14.28
CA ASP A 176 12.46 19.83 -14.42
C ASP A 176 13.09 19.81 -15.81
N ASN A 177 13.59 18.64 -16.26
CA ASN A 177 14.18 18.47 -17.59
C ASN A 177 13.20 18.79 -18.74
N ALA A 178 11.90 18.63 -18.50
CA ALA A 178 10.86 18.89 -19.49
C ALA A 178 10.22 20.28 -19.36
N GLY A 179 10.61 21.08 -18.38
CA GLY A 179 10.01 22.39 -18.09
C GLY A 179 8.52 22.32 -17.76
N ILE A 180 8.10 21.23 -17.07
CA ILE A 180 6.70 21.02 -16.69
C ILE A 180 6.50 21.50 -15.25
N PRO A 181 5.57 22.44 -15.01
CA PRO A 181 5.33 22.98 -13.68
C PRO A 181 4.73 21.93 -12.75
N TYR A 182 5.19 21.93 -11.50
CA TYR A 182 4.69 21.02 -10.46
C TYR A 182 4.69 21.67 -9.09
N HIS A 183 3.88 21.11 -8.21
CA HIS A 183 3.85 21.39 -6.77
C HIS A 183 4.27 20.12 -6.03
N TYR A 184 5.15 20.27 -5.05
CA TYR A 184 5.62 19.15 -4.23
C TYR A 184 5.33 19.40 -2.76
N PHE A 185 4.60 18.48 -2.15
CA PHE A 185 4.21 18.48 -0.74
C PHE A 185 4.77 17.21 -0.07
N GLU A 186 5.72 17.37 0.84
CA GLU A 186 6.34 16.27 1.59
C GLU A 186 5.56 15.89 2.86
#